data_5a960fbdc7ac04b51bd0e40ab35a3466
#
_entry.id   5a960fbdc7ac04b51bd0e40ab35a3466
#
_cell.length_a   1.000
_cell.length_b   1.000
_cell.length_c   1.000
_cell.angle_alpha   90.00
_cell.angle_beta   90.00
_cell.angle_gamma   90.00
#
_symmetry.space_group_name_H-M   'P 1'
#
loop_
_entity.id
_entity.type
_entity.pdbx_description
1 polymer ?
#
loop_
_entity_poly.entity_id
_entity_poly.type
_entity_poly.pdbx_seq_one_letter_code
_entity_poly.pdbx_strand_id
1 'polypeptide(L)'
;MSELEWDGRLDGDDEYCYRPETTLIVLADTIAKKHGLDPALVCALCEVESAWMPWAARYESGYKWLYIYEFDDEGYPYINLSAGKRERGQQYIKFLIQLGCSGQTEVIHQKISWGLMQIMGATARERGFRGWLTELCDPQVNLEWGCKHLRWMLDHANDYGIEMIGSSPGAFGQHTPPAHTAYQRFDPNLVDLAAAWNGGKVRIVDGKYVNEDYVKRVRKAMEGYQ
;
A
#
# COMPACT_ATOMS: atom_id res chain seq x y z
N MET A 1 -42.14 11.22 8.12
CA MET A 1 -40.86 10.59 7.82
C MET A 1 -39.96 10.94 8.99
N SER A 2 -39.73 9.98 9.88
CA SER A 2 -38.85 10.17 11.04
C SER A 2 -37.41 10.16 10.59
N GLU A 3 -36.68 11.23 10.92
CA GLU A 3 -35.22 11.30 10.75
C GLU A 3 -34.61 10.18 11.59
N LEU A 4 -33.93 9.26 10.94
CA LEU A 4 -33.03 8.30 11.58
C LEU A 4 -31.78 9.08 12.01
N GLU A 5 -31.75 9.56 13.25
CA GLU A 5 -30.49 10.01 13.86
C GLU A 5 -29.61 8.78 14.05
N TRP A 6 -28.53 8.72 13.27
CA TRP A 6 -27.46 7.78 13.50
C TRP A 6 -26.57 8.33 14.64
N ASP A 7 -26.57 7.66 15.79
CA ASP A 7 -25.86 8.11 17.00
C ASP A 7 -24.36 7.78 17.04
N GLY A 8 -23.84 7.18 15.97
CA GLY A 8 -22.42 6.91 15.84
C GLY A 8 -21.85 5.85 16.78
N ARG A 9 -22.69 5.14 17.52
CA ARG A 9 -22.28 4.05 18.39
C ARG A 9 -22.51 2.71 17.71
N LEU A 10 -21.44 1.97 17.53
CA LEU A 10 -21.49 0.53 17.35
C LEU A 10 -21.48 -0.07 18.77
N ASP A 11 -22.65 -0.03 19.44
CA ASP A 11 -22.81 -0.73 20.72
C ASP A 11 -23.02 -2.21 20.41
N GLY A 12 -22.02 -2.98 20.74
CA GLY A 12 -22.11 -4.43 20.74
C GLY A 12 -20.73 -5.05 20.77
N ASP A 13 -20.39 -5.68 21.87
CA ASP A 13 -19.26 -6.59 22.04
C ASP A 13 -19.39 -7.87 21.15
N ASP A 14 -20.19 -7.80 20.11
CA ASP A 14 -20.20 -8.78 19.05
C ASP A 14 -18.96 -8.53 18.21
N GLU A 15 -17.92 -9.26 18.53
CA GLU A 15 -16.75 -9.50 17.70
C GLU A 15 -17.26 -10.03 16.35
N TYR A 16 -17.65 -9.10 15.48
CA TYR A 16 -17.95 -9.39 14.08
C TYR A 16 -16.60 -9.76 13.44
N CYS A 17 -16.11 -10.93 13.81
CA CYS A 17 -15.02 -11.58 13.10
C CYS A 17 -15.57 -11.90 11.71
N TYR A 18 -15.46 -10.91 10.80
CA TYR A 18 -15.59 -11.19 9.37
C TYR A 18 -14.54 -12.26 9.06
N ARG A 19 -14.98 -13.50 8.95
CA ARG A 19 -14.12 -14.56 8.42
C ARG A 19 -14.03 -14.31 6.93
N PRO A 20 -12.83 -14.03 6.40
CA PRO A 20 -12.67 -13.82 4.98
C PRO A 20 -13.23 -15.04 4.25
N GLU A 21 -13.96 -14.79 3.18
CA GLU A 21 -14.34 -15.89 2.29
C GLU A 21 -13.06 -16.62 1.88
N THR A 22 -13.07 -17.94 1.93
CA THR A 22 -11.92 -18.78 1.53
C THR A 22 -11.35 -18.35 0.17
N THR A 23 -12.21 -17.82 -0.70
CA THR A 23 -11.87 -17.26 -2.01
C THR A 23 -10.89 -16.08 -1.93
N LEU A 24 -11.02 -15.18 -0.95
CA LEU A 24 -10.12 -14.02 -0.80
C LEU A 24 -8.74 -14.44 -0.33
N ILE A 25 -8.66 -15.40 0.59
CA ILE A 25 -7.36 -15.95 1.07
C ILE A 25 -6.63 -16.63 -0.09
N VAL A 26 -7.32 -17.47 -0.87
CA VAL A 26 -6.75 -18.15 -2.04
C VAL A 26 -6.29 -17.14 -3.10
N LEU A 27 -7.06 -16.07 -3.32
CA LEU A 27 -6.68 -15.00 -4.24
C LEU A 27 -5.41 -14.28 -3.76
N ALA A 28 -5.35 -13.92 -2.47
CA ALA A 28 -4.19 -13.26 -1.87
C ALA A 28 -2.93 -14.14 -1.95
N ASP A 29 -3.05 -15.43 -1.61
CA ASP A 29 -1.97 -16.41 -1.75
C ASP A 29 -1.45 -16.48 -3.20
N THR A 30 -2.37 -16.58 -4.16
CA THR A 30 -2.03 -16.68 -5.59
C THR A 30 -1.29 -15.45 -6.09
N ILE A 31 -1.79 -14.26 -5.73
CA ILE A 31 -1.19 -12.98 -6.17
C ILE A 31 0.14 -12.74 -5.45
N ALA A 32 0.24 -13.04 -4.15
CA ALA A 32 1.48 -12.94 -3.40
C ALA A 32 2.60 -13.79 -4.06
N LYS A 33 2.31 -15.06 -4.37
CA LYS A 33 3.24 -15.96 -5.06
C LYS A 33 3.65 -15.44 -6.44
N LYS A 34 2.71 -14.89 -7.21
CA LYS A 34 2.98 -14.26 -8.52
C LYS A 34 4.00 -13.13 -8.40
N HIS A 35 3.96 -12.35 -7.33
CA HIS A 35 4.89 -11.25 -7.06
C HIS A 35 6.15 -11.68 -6.28
N GLY A 36 6.31 -12.97 -5.97
CA GLY A 36 7.44 -13.47 -5.20
C GLY A 36 7.45 -12.97 -3.75
N LEU A 37 6.27 -12.78 -3.17
CA LEU A 37 6.05 -12.37 -1.78
C LEU A 37 5.62 -13.56 -0.93
N ASP A 38 5.82 -13.45 0.38
CA ASP A 38 5.29 -14.40 1.35
C ASP A 38 3.77 -14.26 1.45
N PRO A 39 2.98 -15.32 1.17
CA PRO A 39 1.53 -15.26 1.25
C PRO A 39 0.99 -14.97 2.65
N ALA A 40 1.67 -15.48 3.71
CA ALA A 40 1.24 -15.24 5.07
C ALA A 40 1.34 -13.76 5.43
N LEU A 41 2.38 -13.06 4.95
CA LEU A 41 2.50 -11.61 5.11
C LEU A 41 1.36 -10.87 4.39
N VAL A 42 1.05 -11.21 3.14
CA VAL A 42 0.01 -10.51 2.37
C VAL A 42 -1.37 -10.73 3.01
N CYS A 43 -1.68 -11.97 3.45
CA CYS A 43 -2.91 -12.28 4.17
C CYS A 43 -2.99 -11.51 5.50
N ALA A 44 -1.90 -11.48 6.27
CA ALA A 44 -1.85 -10.74 7.54
C ALA A 44 -2.05 -9.23 7.34
N LEU A 45 -1.49 -8.66 6.26
CA LEU A 45 -1.73 -7.26 5.93
C LEU A 45 -3.21 -7.00 5.62
N CYS A 46 -3.87 -7.85 4.81
CA CYS A 46 -5.30 -7.72 4.53
C CYS A 46 -6.16 -7.80 5.81
N GLU A 47 -5.81 -8.70 6.73
CA GLU A 47 -6.50 -8.81 8.01
C GLU A 47 -6.32 -7.57 8.87
N VAL A 48 -5.08 -7.10 9.04
CA VAL A 48 -4.76 -5.98 9.94
C VAL A 48 -5.22 -4.63 9.40
N GLU A 49 -5.17 -4.44 8.08
CA GLU A 49 -5.49 -3.16 7.42
C GLU A 49 -6.99 -2.95 7.22
N SER A 50 -7.72 -3.98 6.86
CA SER A 50 -9.13 -3.87 6.47
C SER A 50 -10.06 -4.89 7.09
N ALA A 51 -9.55 -5.81 7.93
CA ALA A 51 -10.28 -7.00 8.34
C ALA A 51 -10.90 -7.74 7.14
N TRP A 52 -10.16 -7.82 6.03
CA TRP A 52 -10.59 -8.45 4.77
C TRP A 52 -11.77 -7.75 4.07
N MET A 53 -12.05 -6.49 4.38
CA MET A 53 -13.14 -5.75 3.76
C MET A 53 -12.69 -5.10 2.44
N PRO A 54 -13.15 -5.58 1.26
CA PRO A 54 -12.64 -5.09 -0.02
C PRO A 54 -12.94 -3.62 -0.29
N TRP A 55 -14.08 -3.13 0.21
CA TRP A 55 -14.52 -1.75 0.03
C TRP A 55 -14.07 -0.81 1.16
N ALA A 56 -13.16 -1.24 2.03
CA ALA A 56 -12.59 -0.36 3.03
C ALA A 56 -11.91 0.84 2.35
N ALA A 57 -12.26 2.04 2.79
CA ALA A 57 -11.71 3.28 2.27
C ALA A 57 -11.55 4.28 3.41
N ARG A 58 -10.34 4.83 3.59
CA ARG A 58 -10.06 5.80 4.65
C ARG A 58 -9.39 7.03 4.08
N TYR A 59 -9.99 8.20 4.30
CA TYR A 59 -9.46 9.48 3.89
C TYR A 59 -8.37 9.97 4.84
N GLU A 60 -7.17 10.21 4.32
CA GLU A 60 -6.02 10.71 5.05
C GLU A 60 -5.85 12.21 4.79
N SER A 61 -6.51 13.05 5.58
CA SER A 61 -6.53 14.52 5.37
C SER A 61 -5.13 15.14 5.37
N GLY A 62 -4.22 14.63 6.23
CA GLY A 62 -2.84 15.08 6.35
C GLY A 62 -1.88 14.57 5.29
N TYR A 63 -2.31 13.69 4.38
CA TYR A 63 -1.44 13.12 3.36
C TYR A 63 -1.04 14.15 2.32
N LYS A 64 0.27 14.38 2.16
CA LYS A 64 0.84 15.44 1.30
C LYS A 64 1.57 14.91 0.07
N TRP A 65 1.91 13.62 0.00
CA TRP A 65 2.72 13.04 -1.08
C TRP A 65 1.83 12.57 -2.24
N LEU A 66 1.26 13.55 -2.97
CA LEU A 66 0.40 13.25 -4.11
C LEU A 66 1.22 13.00 -5.38
N TYR A 67 0.76 12.06 -6.20
CA TYR A 67 1.38 11.79 -7.49
C TYR A 67 1.11 12.96 -8.46
N ILE A 68 2.20 13.61 -8.94
CA ILE A 68 2.17 14.75 -9.90
C ILE A 68 1.60 16.05 -9.32
N TYR A 69 0.96 16.04 -8.16
CA TYR A 69 0.48 17.27 -7.54
C TYR A 69 1.53 17.83 -6.58
N GLU A 70 1.61 19.15 -6.55
CA GLU A 70 2.34 19.95 -5.56
C GLU A 70 1.33 20.86 -4.85
N PHE A 71 1.73 21.49 -3.77
CA PHE A 71 0.88 22.43 -3.03
C PHE A 71 1.48 23.82 -3.14
N ASP A 72 0.62 24.84 -3.32
CA ASP A 72 1.02 26.23 -3.21
C ASP A 72 1.18 26.66 -1.75
N ASP A 73 1.53 27.94 -1.53
CA ASP A 73 1.76 28.49 -0.19
C ASP A 73 0.47 28.52 0.64
N GLU A 74 -0.69 28.57 0.01
CA GLU A 74 -2.01 28.52 0.63
C GLU A 74 -2.48 27.07 0.89
N GLY A 75 -1.75 26.06 0.36
CA GLY A 75 -2.05 24.65 0.54
C GLY A 75 -3.00 24.06 -0.49
N TYR A 76 -3.21 24.71 -1.63
CA TYR A 76 -4.02 24.19 -2.73
C TYR A 76 -3.19 23.29 -3.65
N PRO A 77 -3.70 22.12 -4.03
CA PRO A 77 -2.99 21.21 -4.91
C PRO A 77 -3.05 21.67 -6.37
N TYR A 78 -1.92 21.64 -7.06
CA TYR A 78 -1.79 21.94 -8.48
C TYR A 78 -0.83 21.01 -9.19
N ILE A 79 -0.93 20.87 -10.52
CA ILE A 79 0.03 20.12 -11.33
C ILE A 79 1.12 21.08 -11.77
N ASN A 80 2.35 20.83 -11.34
CA ASN A 80 3.49 21.67 -11.71
C ASN A 80 3.88 21.41 -13.17
N LEU A 81 3.68 22.44 -14.01
CA LEU A 81 4.03 22.44 -15.44
C LEU A 81 5.33 23.18 -15.77
N SER A 82 6.18 23.43 -14.78
CA SER A 82 7.49 24.03 -15.00
C SER A 82 8.41 23.19 -15.89
N ALA A 83 9.51 23.81 -16.35
CA ALA A 83 10.50 23.11 -17.18
C ALA A 83 10.98 21.81 -16.51
N GLY A 84 11.02 20.71 -17.27
CA GLY A 84 11.37 19.38 -16.78
C GLY A 84 10.20 18.55 -16.20
N LYS A 85 9.10 19.18 -15.79
CA LYS A 85 7.89 18.47 -15.31
C LYS A 85 6.71 18.61 -16.29
N ARG A 86 6.78 19.56 -17.22
CA ARG A 86 5.68 19.93 -18.14
C ARG A 86 5.10 18.75 -18.92
N GLU A 87 5.96 17.97 -19.56
CA GLU A 87 5.49 16.83 -20.39
C GLU A 87 4.73 15.82 -19.55
N ARG A 88 5.28 15.42 -18.41
CA ARG A 88 4.65 14.46 -17.48
C ARG A 88 3.31 15.01 -16.98
N GLY A 89 3.26 16.27 -16.57
CA GLY A 89 2.03 16.93 -16.13
C GLY A 89 0.96 16.98 -17.22
N GLN A 90 1.34 17.33 -18.45
CA GLN A 90 0.41 17.37 -19.60
C GLN A 90 -0.10 15.97 -19.97
N GLN A 91 0.74 14.95 -19.93
CA GLN A 91 0.33 13.55 -20.14
C GLN A 91 -0.66 13.10 -19.07
N TYR A 92 -0.44 13.53 -17.84
CA TYR A 92 -1.34 13.19 -16.73
C TYR A 92 -2.69 13.90 -16.84
N ILE A 93 -2.71 15.16 -17.23
CA ILE A 93 -3.97 15.90 -17.51
C ILE A 93 -4.76 15.20 -18.63
N LYS A 94 -4.10 14.82 -19.74
CA LYS A 94 -4.74 14.07 -20.81
C LYS A 94 -5.32 12.75 -20.32
N PHE A 95 -4.58 12.03 -19.49
CA PHE A 95 -5.05 10.79 -18.86
C PHE A 95 -6.32 11.03 -18.03
N LEU A 96 -6.37 12.05 -17.16
CA LEU A 96 -7.55 12.37 -16.35
C LEU A 96 -8.77 12.73 -17.23
N ILE A 97 -8.55 13.50 -18.31
CA ILE A 97 -9.62 13.82 -19.27
C ILE A 97 -10.15 12.54 -19.93
N GLN A 98 -9.29 11.64 -20.38
CA GLN A 98 -9.70 10.36 -20.97
C GLN A 98 -10.45 9.48 -19.99
N LEU A 99 -10.03 9.48 -18.72
CA LEU A 99 -10.71 8.77 -17.65
C LEU A 99 -12.05 9.41 -17.27
N GLY A 100 -12.29 10.67 -17.63
CA GLY A 100 -13.47 11.44 -17.20
C GLY A 100 -13.40 11.89 -15.73
N CYS A 101 -12.20 11.92 -15.14
CA CYS A 101 -11.99 12.28 -13.74
C CYS A 101 -11.60 13.76 -13.61
N SER A 102 -12.26 14.49 -12.70
CA SER A 102 -11.85 15.86 -12.39
C SER A 102 -10.55 15.87 -11.56
N GLY A 103 -9.76 16.94 -11.67
CA GLY A 103 -8.55 17.09 -10.87
C GLY A 103 -8.82 17.09 -9.37
N GLN A 104 -9.94 17.66 -8.93
CA GLN A 104 -10.35 17.66 -7.51
C GLN A 104 -10.70 16.26 -7.03
N THR A 105 -11.47 15.50 -7.80
CA THR A 105 -11.78 14.09 -7.50
C THR A 105 -10.52 13.27 -7.40
N GLU A 106 -9.59 13.44 -8.36
CA GLU A 106 -8.32 12.72 -8.35
C GLU A 106 -7.48 13.02 -7.10
N VAL A 107 -7.37 14.30 -6.69
CA VAL A 107 -6.65 14.70 -5.47
C VAL A 107 -7.24 14.05 -4.24
N ILE A 108 -8.58 14.05 -4.11
CA ILE A 108 -9.26 13.41 -2.97
C ILE A 108 -8.98 11.90 -2.99
N HIS A 109 -9.14 11.25 -4.13
CA HIS A 109 -8.93 9.81 -4.26
C HIS A 109 -7.48 9.39 -4.01
N GLN A 110 -6.50 10.24 -4.36
CA GLN A 110 -5.09 9.98 -4.04
C GLN A 110 -4.82 10.02 -2.54
N LYS A 111 -5.61 10.76 -1.75
CA LYS A 111 -5.52 10.83 -0.29
C LYS A 111 -6.29 9.72 0.43
N ILE A 112 -6.89 8.80 -0.27
CA ILE A 112 -7.63 7.69 0.32
C ILE A 112 -6.76 6.43 0.25
N SER A 113 -6.72 5.70 1.36
CA SER A 113 -6.26 4.31 1.40
C SER A 113 -7.42 3.39 1.03
N TRP A 114 -7.18 2.43 0.13
CA TRP A 114 -8.22 1.66 -0.55
C TRP A 114 -8.10 0.17 -0.34
N GLY A 115 -9.23 -0.48 -0.13
CA GLY A 115 -9.45 -1.92 -0.26
C GLY A 115 -8.71 -2.79 0.76
N LEU A 116 -8.48 -4.04 0.41
CA LEU A 116 -7.94 -5.07 1.31
C LEU A 116 -6.61 -4.69 1.97
N MET A 117 -5.65 -4.21 1.20
CA MET A 117 -4.32 -3.85 1.67
C MET A 117 -4.20 -2.38 2.06
N GLN A 118 -5.27 -1.59 2.00
CA GLN A 118 -5.26 -0.14 2.30
C GLN A 118 -4.15 0.62 1.56
N ILE A 119 -3.95 0.31 0.27
CA ILE A 119 -2.98 1.03 -0.55
C ILE A 119 -3.43 2.46 -0.81
N MET A 120 -2.56 3.44 -0.58
CA MET A 120 -2.84 4.84 -0.90
C MET A 120 -3.05 5.04 -2.40
N GLY A 121 -4.07 5.80 -2.78
CA GLY A 121 -4.34 6.11 -4.19
C GLY A 121 -3.14 6.76 -4.88
N ALA A 122 -2.41 7.65 -4.20
CA ALA A 122 -1.18 8.25 -4.70
C ALA A 122 -0.10 7.19 -4.99
N THR A 123 0.08 6.25 -4.07
CA THR A 123 1.04 5.13 -4.23
C THR A 123 0.65 4.25 -5.43
N ALA A 124 -0.63 3.92 -5.59
CA ALA A 124 -1.10 3.17 -6.76
C ALA A 124 -0.77 3.92 -8.07
N ARG A 125 -0.96 5.24 -8.12
CA ARG A 125 -0.57 6.07 -9.27
C ARG A 125 0.93 6.03 -9.55
N GLU A 126 1.76 6.13 -8.53
CA GLU A 126 3.22 6.01 -8.66
C GLU A 126 3.65 4.66 -9.22
N ARG A 127 2.98 3.57 -8.79
CA ARG A 127 3.22 2.22 -9.30
C ARG A 127 2.68 2.02 -10.72
N GLY A 128 1.97 3.01 -11.27
CA GLY A 128 1.50 3.00 -12.67
C GLY A 128 0.03 2.64 -12.84
N PHE A 129 -0.77 2.59 -11.78
CA PHE A 129 -2.21 2.37 -11.91
C PHE A 129 -2.88 3.47 -12.75
N ARG A 130 -3.70 3.09 -13.72
CA ARG A 130 -4.33 4.01 -14.69
C ARG A 130 -5.84 3.81 -14.84
N GLY A 131 -6.49 3.04 -13.94
CA GLY A 131 -7.95 2.96 -13.82
C GLY A 131 -8.52 4.03 -12.90
N TRP A 132 -9.81 3.99 -12.63
CA TRP A 132 -10.42 4.75 -11.55
C TRP A 132 -9.86 4.28 -10.20
N LEU A 133 -9.49 5.22 -9.30
CA LEU A 133 -8.93 4.80 -8.00
C LEU A 133 -9.93 4.02 -7.14
N THR A 134 -11.23 4.17 -7.39
CA THR A 134 -12.28 3.34 -6.77
C THR A 134 -12.24 1.87 -7.19
N GLU A 135 -11.62 1.53 -8.33
CA GLU A 135 -11.38 0.13 -8.73
C GLU A 135 -10.44 -0.60 -7.76
N LEU A 136 -9.69 0.13 -6.94
CA LEU A 136 -8.90 -0.45 -5.85
C LEU A 136 -9.76 -1.07 -4.74
N CYS A 137 -11.10 -0.95 -4.80
CA CYS A 137 -12.03 -1.74 -3.98
C CYS A 137 -12.29 -3.14 -4.56
N ASP A 138 -11.93 -3.41 -5.82
CA ASP A 138 -11.94 -4.77 -6.36
C ASP A 138 -10.79 -5.58 -5.71
N PRO A 139 -11.08 -6.76 -5.12
CA PRO A 139 -10.07 -7.55 -4.43
C PRO A 139 -8.86 -7.90 -5.27
N GLN A 140 -9.08 -8.31 -6.52
CA GLN A 140 -7.99 -8.70 -7.42
C GLN A 140 -7.12 -7.49 -7.79
N VAL A 141 -7.74 -6.36 -8.11
CA VAL A 141 -7.05 -5.10 -8.44
C VAL A 141 -6.26 -4.62 -7.23
N ASN A 142 -6.86 -4.64 -6.03
CA ASN A 142 -6.20 -4.21 -4.81
C ASN A 142 -4.95 -5.03 -4.47
N LEU A 143 -5.10 -6.36 -4.47
CA LEU A 143 -4.01 -7.28 -4.18
C LEU A 143 -2.88 -7.16 -5.23
N GLU A 144 -3.22 -7.04 -6.52
CA GLU A 144 -2.22 -6.88 -7.58
C GLU A 144 -1.37 -5.61 -7.37
N TRP A 145 -1.99 -4.46 -7.08
CA TRP A 145 -1.28 -3.20 -6.89
C TRP A 145 -0.61 -3.08 -5.52
N GLY A 146 -1.21 -3.65 -4.49
CA GLY A 146 -0.60 -3.75 -3.16
C GLY A 146 0.66 -4.63 -3.19
N CYS A 147 0.58 -5.82 -3.77
CA CYS A 147 1.72 -6.72 -3.92
C CYS A 147 2.82 -6.12 -4.82
N LYS A 148 2.43 -5.42 -5.89
CA LYS A 148 3.39 -4.69 -6.74
C LYS A 148 4.13 -3.62 -5.95
N HIS A 149 3.47 -2.92 -5.04
CA HIS A 149 4.12 -1.95 -4.17
C HIS A 149 5.05 -2.62 -3.14
N LEU A 150 4.60 -3.68 -2.48
CA LEU A 150 5.46 -4.47 -1.58
C LEU A 150 6.71 -4.99 -2.29
N ARG A 151 6.56 -5.53 -3.51
CA ARG A 151 7.70 -6.00 -4.31
C ARG A 151 8.65 -4.85 -4.63
N TRP A 152 8.11 -3.68 -5.00
CA TRP A 152 8.91 -2.50 -5.26
C TRP A 152 9.69 -2.04 -4.02
N MET A 153 9.08 -2.11 -2.82
CA MET A 153 9.78 -1.80 -1.57
C MET A 153 10.93 -2.78 -1.31
N LEU A 154 10.76 -4.06 -1.60
CA LEU A 154 11.83 -5.05 -1.50
C LEU A 154 12.96 -4.81 -2.50
N ASP A 155 12.64 -4.45 -3.74
CA ASP A 155 13.64 -4.12 -4.76
C ASP A 155 14.45 -2.85 -4.39
N HIS A 156 13.91 -2.02 -3.49
CA HIS A 156 14.51 -0.79 -2.96
C HIS A 156 14.71 -0.87 -1.44
N ALA A 157 15.02 -2.07 -0.91
CA ALA A 157 15.05 -2.36 0.53
C ALA A 157 15.88 -1.33 1.34
N ASN A 158 17.02 -0.89 0.81
CA ASN A 158 17.88 0.10 1.47
C ASN A 158 17.18 1.45 1.68
N ASP A 159 16.38 1.91 0.71
CA ASP A 159 15.65 3.19 0.79
C ASP A 159 14.56 3.14 1.88
N TYR A 160 14.02 1.95 2.12
CA TYR A 160 12.99 1.67 3.12
C TYR A 160 13.56 1.22 4.46
N GLY A 161 14.87 0.97 4.57
CA GLY A 161 15.50 0.45 5.78
C GLY A 161 15.13 -0.99 6.11
N ILE A 162 14.73 -1.77 5.10
CA ILE A 162 14.38 -3.19 5.23
C ILE A 162 15.67 -4.02 5.28
N GLU A 163 15.85 -4.78 6.34
CA GLU A 163 17.00 -5.69 6.47
C GLU A 163 16.79 -6.96 5.64
N MET A 164 17.80 -7.31 4.85
CA MET A 164 17.81 -8.57 4.09
C MET A 164 18.60 -9.61 4.88
N ILE A 165 17.92 -10.63 5.40
CA ILE A 165 18.52 -11.69 6.21
C ILE A 165 19.46 -12.52 5.33
N GLY A 166 20.72 -12.70 5.80
CA GLY A 166 21.74 -13.47 5.07
C GLY A 166 22.68 -12.65 4.20
N SER A 167 22.54 -11.34 4.13
CA SER A 167 23.53 -10.46 3.51
C SER A 167 24.67 -10.18 4.48
N SER A 168 25.88 -10.67 4.20
CA SER A 168 27.08 -10.16 4.86
C SER A 168 27.24 -8.67 4.53
N PRO A 169 27.58 -7.81 5.53
CA PRO A 169 27.90 -6.41 5.25
C PRO A 169 29.06 -6.33 4.25
N GLY A 170 28.77 -5.90 3.02
CA GLY A 170 29.80 -5.78 1.97
C GLY A 170 29.46 -6.41 0.62
N ALA A 171 28.36 -7.14 0.47
CA ALA A 171 28.02 -7.83 -0.78
C ALA A 171 27.34 -6.96 -1.85
N PHE A 172 27.03 -5.71 -1.57
CA PHE A 172 26.40 -4.80 -2.54
C PHE A 172 27.44 -3.91 -3.23
N GLY A 173 28.31 -4.53 -4.04
CA GLY A 173 29.01 -3.84 -5.13
C GLY A 173 28.04 -3.70 -6.31
N GLN A 174 27.97 -2.50 -6.86
CA GLN A 174 27.30 -2.01 -8.08
C GLN A 174 27.11 -3.04 -9.22
N HIS A 175 26.20 -4.01 -9.06
CA HIS A 175 25.76 -4.86 -10.17
C HIS A 175 24.25 -5.14 -10.03
N THR A 176 23.49 -4.57 -10.96
CA THR A 176 22.14 -5.05 -11.29
C THR A 176 22.24 -6.53 -11.68
N PRO A 177 21.60 -7.47 -10.96
CA PRO A 177 21.61 -8.86 -11.37
C PRO A 177 20.77 -9.04 -12.63
N PRO A 178 21.18 -9.90 -13.57
CA PRO A 178 20.39 -10.23 -14.76
C PRO A 178 19.10 -10.98 -14.34
N ALA A 179 18.01 -10.72 -15.03
CA ALA A 179 16.63 -11.05 -14.70
C ALA A 179 16.29 -12.56 -14.59
N HIS A 180 17.23 -13.48 -14.68
CA HIS A 180 16.97 -14.94 -14.74
C HIS A 180 17.97 -15.83 -14.01
N THR A 181 18.71 -15.33 -13.02
CA THR A 181 19.52 -16.22 -12.17
C THR A 181 18.76 -16.57 -10.90
N ALA A 182 18.70 -17.87 -10.60
CA ALA A 182 18.09 -18.42 -9.39
C ALA A 182 18.52 -17.60 -8.17
N TYR A 183 17.58 -16.84 -7.62
CA TYR A 183 17.77 -16.10 -6.39
C TYR A 183 18.22 -17.09 -5.31
N GLN A 184 19.46 -16.99 -4.87
CA GLN A 184 19.74 -17.35 -3.48
C GLN A 184 18.84 -16.43 -2.67
N ARG A 185 17.79 -17.01 -2.07
CA ARG A 185 16.81 -16.29 -1.27
C ARG A 185 17.53 -15.64 -0.09
N PHE A 186 17.82 -14.38 -0.20
CA PHE A 186 17.92 -13.54 0.97
C PHE A 186 16.48 -13.32 1.41
N ASP A 187 16.07 -14.01 2.47
CA ASP A 187 14.73 -13.80 3.00
C ASP A 187 14.67 -12.38 3.57
N PRO A 188 13.77 -11.51 3.07
CA PRO A 188 13.59 -10.19 3.66
C PRO A 188 13.11 -10.36 5.10
N ASN A 189 13.48 -9.44 5.97
CA ASN A 189 12.84 -9.33 7.27
C ASN A 189 11.37 -8.92 7.05
N LEU A 190 10.44 -9.89 7.11
CA LEU A 190 9.02 -9.66 6.87
C LEU A 190 8.43 -8.65 7.86
N VAL A 191 9.02 -8.55 9.04
CA VAL A 191 8.65 -7.58 10.07
C VAL A 191 9.03 -6.17 9.66
N ASP A 192 10.23 -5.98 9.09
CA ASP A 192 10.64 -4.69 8.54
C ASP A 192 9.75 -4.27 7.37
N LEU A 193 9.41 -5.22 6.50
CA LEU A 193 8.52 -4.93 5.38
C LEU A 193 7.13 -4.48 5.85
N ALA A 194 6.58 -5.13 6.89
CA ALA A 194 5.33 -4.69 7.51
C ALA A 194 5.46 -3.30 8.17
N ALA A 195 6.56 -3.05 8.89
CA ALA A 195 6.82 -1.75 9.51
C ALA A 195 6.92 -0.64 8.46
N ALA A 196 7.59 -0.91 7.34
CA ALA A 196 7.73 0.03 6.23
C ALA A 196 6.41 0.25 5.49
N TRP A 197 5.59 -0.80 5.30
CA TRP A 197 4.26 -0.68 4.70
C TRP A 197 3.41 0.38 5.41
N ASN A 198 3.30 0.28 6.73
CA ASN A 198 2.49 1.20 7.53
C ASN A 198 3.16 2.56 7.76
N GLY A 199 4.48 2.58 7.97
CA GLY A 199 5.23 3.79 8.35
C GLY A 199 5.93 4.53 7.21
N GLY A 200 5.80 4.05 5.97
CA GLY A 200 6.51 4.57 4.79
C GLY A 200 8.00 4.16 4.74
N LYS A 201 8.61 3.83 5.85
CA LYS A 201 9.91 3.19 5.99
C LYS A 201 10.12 2.65 7.40
N VAL A 202 11.07 1.74 7.57
CA VAL A 202 11.48 1.25 8.89
C VAL A 202 12.07 2.39 9.71
N ARG A 203 11.57 2.56 10.92
CA ARG A 203 12.11 3.48 11.93
C ARG A 203 12.16 2.77 13.28
N ILE A 204 13.35 2.73 13.86
CA ILE A 204 13.61 2.12 15.17
C ILE A 204 14.11 3.20 16.13
N VAL A 205 13.48 3.32 17.29
CA VAL A 205 13.86 4.21 18.39
C VAL A 205 13.95 3.35 19.66
N ASP A 206 15.05 3.46 20.38
CA ASP A 206 15.33 2.69 21.60
C ASP A 206 15.12 1.17 21.43
N GLY A 207 15.53 0.63 20.26
CA GLY A 207 15.43 -0.80 19.93
C GLY A 207 14.02 -1.29 19.59
N LYS A 208 13.04 -0.40 19.41
CA LYS A 208 11.64 -0.72 19.06
C LYS A 208 11.21 -0.01 17.77
N TYR A 209 10.34 -0.66 17.01
CA TYR A 209 9.69 0.01 15.87
C TYR A 209 8.84 1.18 16.35
N VAL A 210 8.85 2.29 15.63
CA VAL A 210 7.98 3.44 15.92
C VAL A 210 6.49 3.04 15.86
N ASN A 211 6.14 2.07 15.02
CA ASN A 211 4.80 1.48 14.89
C ASN A 211 4.73 0.04 15.43
N GLU A 212 5.35 -0.20 16.58
CA GLU A 212 5.52 -1.50 17.24
C GLU A 212 4.20 -2.28 17.37
N ASP A 213 3.10 -1.61 17.77
CA ASP A 213 1.81 -2.29 17.96
C ASP A 213 1.22 -2.78 16.63
N TYR A 214 1.43 -2.05 15.54
CA TYR A 214 1.08 -2.51 14.21
C TYR A 214 1.88 -3.75 13.82
N VAL A 215 3.18 -3.69 14.00
CA VAL A 215 4.10 -4.80 13.71
C VAL A 215 3.73 -6.06 14.50
N LYS A 216 3.38 -5.93 15.78
CA LYS A 216 2.92 -7.06 16.61
C LYS A 216 1.62 -7.68 16.08
N ARG A 217 0.66 -6.86 15.65
CA ARG A 217 -0.60 -7.36 15.07
C ARG A 217 -0.33 -8.15 13.79
N VAL A 218 0.49 -7.60 12.87
CA VAL A 218 0.83 -8.30 11.62
C VAL A 218 1.55 -9.62 11.92
N ARG A 219 2.53 -9.64 12.82
CA ARG A 219 3.24 -10.86 13.21
C ARG A 219 2.28 -11.93 13.75
N LYS A 220 1.37 -11.53 14.66
CA LYS A 220 0.37 -12.45 15.22
C LYS A 220 -0.57 -12.98 14.14
N ALA A 221 -1.03 -12.13 13.23
CA ALA A 221 -1.88 -12.56 12.11
C ALA A 221 -1.18 -13.55 11.19
N MET A 222 0.11 -13.33 10.89
CA MET A 222 0.89 -14.26 10.05
C MET A 222 0.93 -15.68 10.60
N GLU A 223 0.93 -15.88 11.93
CA GLU A 223 0.90 -17.20 12.55
C GLU A 223 -0.35 -18.01 12.16
N GLY A 224 -1.45 -17.34 11.83
CA GLY A 224 -2.70 -17.96 11.39
C GLY A 224 -2.71 -18.41 9.93
N TYR A 225 -1.71 -17.99 9.13
CA TYR A 225 -1.63 -18.27 7.68
C TYR A 225 -0.41 -19.14 7.28
N GLN A 226 0.31 -19.70 8.26
CA GLN A 226 1.47 -20.58 8.04
C GLN A 226 1.07 -22.06 7.83
#